data_6924923842c750c3ceb1cd0e8dc8e23a
#
_entry.id   6924923842c750c3ceb1cd0e8dc8e23a
#
_cell.length_a   1.000
_cell.length_b   1.000
_cell.length_c   1.000
_cell.angle_alpha   90.00
_cell.angle_beta   90.00
_cell.angle_gamma   90.00
#
_symmetry.space_group_name_H-M   'P 1'
#
loop_
_entity.id
_entity.type
_entity.pdbx_description
1 polymer ?
#
loop_
_entity_poly.entity_id
_entity_poly.type
_entity_poly.pdbx_seq_one_letter_code
_entity_poly.pdbx_strand_id
1 'polypeptide(L)'
;ISPLEAMRSNVPVIISKQSGVAEVLDYALKVDYWDVDALSDAIYALITYPALAKMFAEKGLDEVTGLKWDNAAAKIKAVYQAVIDEAAARQRE
;
A
#
# COMPACT_ATOMS: atom_id res chain seq x y z
N ILE A 1 -2.86 -1.39 -8.74
CA ILE A 1 -3.96 -0.65 -9.39
C ILE A 1 -5.23 -0.70 -8.53
N SER A 2 -5.66 -1.90 -8.11
CA SER A 2 -6.88 -2.04 -7.31
C SER A 2 -6.87 -1.24 -5.99
N PRO A 3 -5.76 -1.17 -5.21
CA PRO A 3 -5.74 -0.33 -4.02
C PRO A 3 -5.96 1.15 -4.34
N LEU A 4 -5.38 1.64 -5.43
CA LEU A 4 -5.53 3.03 -5.84
C LEU A 4 -6.98 3.34 -6.25
N GLU A 5 -7.64 2.43 -6.94
CA GLU A 5 -9.04 2.57 -7.32
C GLU A 5 -9.95 2.63 -6.09
N ALA A 6 -9.72 1.75 -5.10
CA ALA A 6 -10.48 1.75 -3.86
C ALA A 6 -10.30 3.08 -3.10
N MET A 7 -9.08 3.59 -3.03
CA MET A 7 -8.80 4.87 -2.38
C MET A 7 -9.48 6.04 -3.08
N ARG A 8 -9.54 6.02 -4.41
CA ARG A 8 -10.27 7.03 -5.19
C ARG A 8 -11.76 6.98 -4.95
N SER A 9 -12.29 5.84 -4.55
CA SER A 9 -13.70 5.66 -4.20
C SER A 9 -14.01 5.97 -2.73
N ASN A 10 -13.05 6.58 -2.02
CA ASN A 10 -13.19 6.96 -0.60
C ASN A 10 -13.41 5.74 0.30
N VAL A 11 -12.65 4.68 0.06
CA VAL A 11 -12.71 3.44 0.83
C VAL A 11 -11.37 3.23 1.54
N PRO A 12 -11.36 2.89 2.85
CA PRO A 12 -10.12 2.55 3.53
C PRO A 12 -9.54 1.25 2.96
N VAL A 13 -8.21 1.18 2.85
CA VAL A 13 -7.51 0.09 2.17
C VAL A 13 -6.48 -0.55 3.09
N ILE A 14 -6.44 -1.88 3.08
CA ILE A 14 -5.39 -2.67 3.74
C ILE A 14 -4.59 -3.35 2.63
N ILE A 15 -3.28 -3.17 2.66
CA ILE A 15 -2.39 -3.76 1.65
C ILE A 15 -1.26 -4.54 2.33
N SER A 16 -0.64 -5.44 1.56
CA SER A 16 0.55 -6.15 2.01
C SER A 16 1.76 -5.22 2.00
N LYS A 17 2.57 -5.27 3.06
CA LYS A 17 3.85 -4.55 3.11
C LYS A 17 4.80 -4.93 1.98
N GLN A 18 4.64 -6.14 1.44
CA GLN A 18 5.46 -6.66 0.36
C GLN A 18 5.02 -6.16 -1.02
N SER A 19 3.89 -5.46 -1.09
CA SER A 19 3.43 -4.84 -2.33
C SER A 19 4.29 -3.65 -2.70
N GLY A 20 4.63 -3.51 -3.98
CA GLY A 20 5.35 -2.34 -4.49
C GLY A 20 4.59 -1.03 -4.24
N VAL A 21 3.26 -1.09 -4.24
CA VAL A 21 2.40 0.06 -3.95
C VAL A 21 2.58 0.55 -2.52
N ALA A 22 2.97 -0.33 -1.58
CA ALA A 22 3.19 0.05 -0.18
C ALA A 22 4.27 1.13 -0.02
N GLU A 23 5.21 1.22 -0.95
CA GLU A 23 6.29 2.21 -0.92
C GLU A 23 5.79 3.64 -1.21
N VAL A 24 4.65 3.78 -1.86
CA VAL A 24 4.15 5.09 -2.30
C VAL A 24 2.88 5.54 -1.56
N LEU A 25 2.24 4.65 -0.81
CA LEU A 25 1.00 4.96 -0.09
C LEU A 25 1.23 5.04 1.41
N ASP A 26 0.96 6.20 2.02
CA ASP A 26 1.10 6.41 3.46
C ASP A 26 -0.19 6.14 4.23
N TYR A 27 -1.35 6.35 3.58
CA TYR A 27 -2.67 6.23 4.20
C TYR A 27 -3.40 4.94 3.84
N ALA A 28 -2.66 3.89 3.49
CA ALA A 28 -3.16 2.53 3.46
C ALA A 28 -2.59 1.79 4.67
N LEU A 29 -3.43 0.97 5.32
CA LEU A 29 -2.94 0.10 6.39
C LEU A 29 -2.07 -0.99 5.77
N LYS A 30 -0.89 -1.20 6.34
CA LYS A 30 0.09 -2.14 5.80
C LYS A 30 0.31 -3.29 6.77
N VAL A 31 0.14 -4.51 6.30
CA VAL A 31 0.36 -5.72 7.09
C VAL A 31 1.24 -6.68 6.32
N ASP A 32 2.02 -7.50 7.04
CA ASP A 32 2.74 -8.60 6.41
C ASP A 32 1.76 -9.65 5.91
N TYR A 33 1.98 -10.18 4.70
CA TYR A 33 1.03 -11.09 4.07
C TYR A 33 0.82 -12.39 4.86
N TRP A 34 1.81 -12.80 5.69
CA TRP A 34 1.72 -14.00 6.53
C TRP A 34 1.11 -13.73 7.90
N ASP A 35 0.90 -12.47 8.27
CA ASP A 35 0.42 -12.11 9.61
C ASP A 35 -1.09 -11.99 9.63
N VAL A 36 -1.74 -13.16 9.78
CA VAL A 36 -3.20 -13.26 9.80
C VAL A 36 -3.79 -12.49 10.97
N ASP A 37 -3.13 -12.52 12.13
CA ASP A 37 -3.60 -11.82 13.32
C ASP A 37 -3.59 -10.30 13.11
N ALA A 38 -2.52 -9.76 12.54
CA ALA A 38 -2.45 -8.34 12.22
C ALA A 38 -3.52 -7.93 11.21
N LEU A 39 -3.77 -8.76 10.20
CA LEU A 39 -4.83 -8.52 9.21
C LEU A 39 -6.20 -8.52 9.88
N SER A 40 -6.48 -9.49 10.74
CA SER A 40 -7.74 -9.58 11.48
C SER A 40 -7.95 -8.37 12.39
N ASP A 41 -6.90 -7.95 13.08
CA ASP A 41 -6.95 -6.78 13.97
C ASP A 41 -7.21 -5.50 13.18
N ALA A 42 -6.59 -5.35 12.01
CA ALA A 42 -6.80 -4.18 11.15
C ALA A 42 -8.24 -4.12 10.64
N ILE A 43 -8.79 -5.23 10.17
CA ILE A 43 -10.18 -5.32 9.73
C ILE A 43 -11.13 -5.00 10.88
N TYR A 44 -10.89 -5.60 12.05
CA TYR A 44 -11.70 -5.38 13.24
C TYR A 44 -11.70 -3.90 13.66
N ALA A 45 -10.54 -3.26 13.65
CA ALA A 45 -10.42 -1.85 14.01
C ALA A 45 -11.20 -0.95 13.04
N LEU A 46 -11.14 -1.21 11.75
CA LEU A 46 -11.85 -0.42 10.75
C LEU A 46 -13.37 -0.59 10.87
N ILE A 47 -13.84 -1.79 11.23
CA ILE A 47 -15.26 -2.07 11.41
C ILE A 47 -15.76 -1.47 12.74
N THR A 48 -14.97 -1.60 13.81
CA THR A 48 -15.35 -1.22 15.16
C THR A 48 -15.29 0.30 15.39
N TYR A 49 -14.34 0.99 14.74
CA TYR A 49 -14.09 2.41 14.93
C TYR A 49 -14.40 3.20 13.65
N PRO A 50 -15.65 3.65 13.46
CA PRO A 50 -16.02 4.39 12.24
C PRO A 50 -15.19 5.64 11.98
N ALA A 51 -14.74 6.33 13.02
CA ALA A 51 -13.89 7.51 12.89
C ALA A 51 -12.54 7.16 12.29
N LEU A 52 -11.98 6.00 12.65
CA LEU A 52 -10.73 5.51 12.09
C LEU A 52 -10.89 5.18 10.60
N ALA A 53 -11.93 4.44 10.25
CA ALA A 53 -12.23 4.10 8.86
C ALA A 53 -12.43 5.38 8.02
N LYS A 54 -13.17 6.35 8.55
CA LYS A 54 -13.40 7.63 7.88
C LYS A 54 -12.09 8.37 7.64
N MET A 55 -11.21 8.41 8.65
CA MET A 55 -9.92 9.09 8.54
C MET A 55 -9.07 8.46 7.43
N PHE A 56 -8.94 7.13 7.40
CA PHE A 56 -8.18 6.44 6.35
C PHE A 56 -8.81 6.63 4.98
N ALA A 57 -10.14 6.61 4.88
CA ALA A 57 -10.84 6.83 3.62
C ALA A 57 -10.59 8.24 3.08
N GLU A 58 -10.75 9.26 3.90
CA GLU A 58 -10.57 10.66 3.50
C GLU A 58 -9.10 10.99 3.19
N LYS A 59 -8.18 10.57 4.08
CA LYS A 59 -6.75 10.82 3.87
C LYS A 59 -6.23 10.03 2.68
N GLY A 60 -6.71 8.80 2.48
CA GLY A 60 -6.35 7.99 1.32
C GLY A 60 -6.82 8.62 0.02
N LEU A 61 -8.05 9.15 -0.01
CA LEU A 61 -8.56 9.85 -1.17
C LEU A 61 -7.72 11.09 -1.50
N ASP A 62 -7.38 11.88 -0.49
CA ASP A 62 -6.52 13.07 -0.65
C ASP A 62 -5.15 12.67 -1.18
N GLU A 63 -4.56 11.61 -0.65
CA GLU A 63 -3.25 11.10 -1.08
C GLU A 63 -3.27 10.71 -2.55
N VAL A 64 -4.26 9.93 -2.97
CA VAL A 64 -4.38 9.46 -4.36
C VAL A 64 -4.65 10.62 -5.31
N THR A 65 -5.50 11.56 -4.90
CA THR A 65 -5.81 12.74 -5.72
C THR A 65 -4.58 13.62 -5.91
N GLY A 66 -3.72 13.72 -4.89
CA GLY A 66 -2.48 14.48 -4.94
C GLY A 66 -1.30 13.75 -5.55
N LEU A 67 -1.45 12.46 -5.90
CA LEU A 67 -0.34 11.67 -6.45
C LEU A 67 0.10 12.19 -7.80
N LYS A 68 1.41 12.39 -7.92
CA LYS A 68 2.05 12.65 -9.20
C LYS A 68 2.43 11.28 -9.77
N TRP A 69 1.69 10.82 -10.77
CA TRP A 69 1.85 9.49 -11.33
C TRP A 69 3.27 9.19 -11.82
N ASP A 70 3.95 10.19 -12.38
CA ASP A 70 5.34 10.02 -12.83
C ASP A 70 6.26 9.68 -11.66
N ASN A 71 6.09 10.35 -10.53
CA ASN A 71 6.90 10.08 -9.33
C ASN A 71 6.58 8.71 -8.72
N ALA A 72 5.29 8.35 -8.67
CA ALA A 72 4.86 7.04 -8.18
C ALA A 72 5.40 5.92 -9.08
N ALA A 73 5.29 6.07 -10.38
CA ALA A 73 5.82 5.11 -11.34
C ALA A 73 7.34 4.97 -11.22
N ALA A 74 8.06 6.06 -11.02
CA ALA A 74 9.50 6.04 -10.83
C ALA A 74 9.91 5.28 -9.57
N LYS A 75 9.18 5.48 -8.46
CA LYS A 75 9.42 4.75 -7.20
C LYS A 75 9.19 3.25 -7.36
N ILE A 76 8.09 2.87 -8.00
CA ILE A 76 7.77 1.47 -8.24
C ILE A 76 8.83 0.83 -9.15
N LYS A 77 9.22 1.52 -10.21
CA LYS A 77 10.27 1.07 -11.12
C LYS A 77 11.60 0.86 -10.38
N ALA A 78 11.95 1.77 -9.49
CA ALA A 78 13.18 1.67 -8.70
C ALA A 78 13.16 0.42 -7.80
N VAL A 79 12.02 0.10 -7.20
CA VAL A 79 11.85 -1.12 -6.37
C VAL A 79 12.04 -2.37 -7.22
N TYR A 80 11.41 -2.42 -8.38
CA TYR A 80 11.56 -3.57 -9.29
C TYR A 80 12.98 -3.70 -9.80
N GLN A 81 13.65 -2.59 -10.12
CA GLN A 81 15.03 -2.63 -10.57
C GLN A 81 15.96 -3.14 -9.49
N ALA A 82 15.77 -2.73 -8.24
CA ALA A 82 16.56 -3.24 -7.11
C ALA A 82 16.41 -4.76 -6.95
N VAL A 83 15.19 -5.28 -7.11
CA VAL A 83 14.91 -6.72 -7.02
C VAL A 83 15.59 -7.47 -8.17
N ILE A 84 15.54 -6.94 -9.39
CA ILE A 84 16.19 -7.54 -10.56
C ILE A 84 17.71 -7.57 -10.36
N ASP A 85 18.30 -6.48 -9.89
CA ASP A 85 19.75 -6.40 -9.65
C ASP A 85 20.19 -7.38 -8.56
N GLU A 86 19.41 -7.53 -7.51
CA GLU A 86 19.68 -8.50 -6.44
C GLU A 86 19.63 -9.94 -6.98
N ALA A 87 18.62 -10.27 -7.78
CA ALA A 87 18.49 -11.58 -8.38
C ALA A 87 19.65 -11.88 -9.32
N ALA A 88 20.09 -10.92 -10.14
CA ALA A 88 21.24 -11.05 -11.03
C ALA A 88 22.53 -11.28 -10.23
N ALA A 89 22.72 -10.58 -9.13
CA ALA A 89 23.88 -10.76 -8.24
C ALA A 89 23.92 -12.17 -7.64
N ARG A 90 22.78 -12.70 -7.24
CA ARG A 90 22.68 -14.08 -6.71
C ARG A 90 23.03 -15.14 -7.75
N GLN A 91 22.67 -14.92 -9.01
CA GLN A 91 22.98 -15.86 -10.09
C GLN A 91 24.48 -15.90 -10.44
N ARG A 92 25.22 -14.83 -10.11
CA ARG A 92 26.67 -14.76 -10.36
C ARG A 92 27.50 -15.49 -9.31
N GLU A 93 26.91 -15.79 -8.17
CA GLU A 93 27.56 -16.55 -7.11
C GLU A 93 27.51 -18.06 -7.39
#